data_c42b3b06d742a432fe1d86907a82ba1a
#
_entry.id   c42b3b06d742a432fe1d86907a82ba1a
#
_cell.length_a   1.000
_cell.length_b   1.000
_cell.length_c   1.000
_cell.angle_alpha   90.00
_cell.angle_beta   90.00
_cell.angle_gamma   90.00
#
_symmetry.space_group_name_H-M   'P 1'
#
loop_
_entity.id
_entity.type
_entity.pdbx_description
1 polymer ?
#
loop_
_entity_poly.entity_id
_entity_poly.type
_entity_poly.pdbx_seq_one_letter_code
_entity_poly.pdbx_strand_id
1 'polypeptide(L)'
;SQNSNSNTNQGVERAAGQVSDSANTLKVLLLGSGESGKSTVLQQLKILHQNGFSKEELLEYRPFIFDNVIETGKDLAKARRMFNVELEQDAPITEKDIDNLLGLQIQTTKLTSLPRDLTATLKTLWNLPSSQELLVSEHRSSFYLMDSAGYFYENLDRISQPNYVPIITDVIRTRKKTSGIFDTVIDLDKNLRLHFYDVGGQRSERKKWIHCFDNVTLVI
;
A
#
# COMPACT_ATOMS: atom_id res chain seq x y z
N SER A 1 38.76 -57.15 20.64
CA SER A 1 37.74 -56.56 21.51
C SER A 1 38.00 -55.07 21.68
N GLN A 2 37.01 -54.37 21.44
CA GLN A 2 36.69 -52.97 21.71
C GLN A 2 36.63 -52.02 20.52
N ASN A 3 35.37 -51.79 20.14
CA ASN A 3 34.84 -50.73 19.32
C ASN A 3 35.04 -49.37 19.95
N SER A 4 35.34 -48.38 19.16
CA SER A 4 34.98 -46.99 19.47
C SER A 4 34.49 -46.33 18.21
N ASN A 5 33.20 -46.07 18.19
CA ASN A 5 32.51 -45.23 17.24
C ASN A 5 32.97 -43.77 17.40
N SER A 6 33.41 -43.15 16.34
CA SER A 6 33.51 -41.71 16.22
C SER A 6 32.50 -41.21 15.18
N ASN A 7 31.43 -40.64 15.68
CA ASN A 7 30.46 -39.87 14.91
C ASN A 7 31.12 -38.57 14.41
N THR A 8 31.31 -38.48 13.12
CA THR A 8 31.68 -37.26 12.44
C THR A 8 30.39 -36.52 12.00
N ASN A 9 30.04 -35.48 12.74
CA ASN A 9 29.08 -34.49 12.28
C ASN A 9 29.66 -33.73 11.10
N GLN A 10 29.19 -34.01 9.91
CA GLN A 10 29.39 -33.15 8.74
C GLN A 10 28.38 -32.01 8.82
N GLY A 11 28.85 -30.88 9.31
CA GLY A 11 28.15 -29.60 9.20
C GLY A 11 28.07 -29.21 7.71
N VAL A 12 26.87 -29.01 7.23
CA VAL A 12 26.60 -28.42 5.93
C VAL A 12 26.97 -26.94 6.03
N GLU A 13 28.18 -26.58 5.70
CA GLU A 13 28.55 -25.20 5.37
C GLU A 13 27.84 -24.81 4.08
N ARG A 14 26.77 -24.05 4.21
CA ARG A 14 26.23 -23.28 3.09
C ARG A 14 27.27 -22.25 2.69
N ALA A 15 27.89 -22.46 1.55
CA ALA A 15 28.72 -21.49 0.89
C ALA A 15 27.89 -20.23 0.65
N ALA A 16 28.02 -19.24 1.53
CA ALA A 16 27.66 -17.86 1.22
C ALA A 16 28.63 -17.41 0.13
N GLY A 17 28.13 -17.32 -1.10
CA GLY A 17 28.88 -16.75 -2.20
C GLY A 17 29.33 -15.36 -1.82
N GLN A 18 30.63 -15.18 -1.64
CA GLN A 18 31.26 -13.86 -1.55
C GLN A 18 31.03 -13.17 -2.90
N VAL A 19 29.97 -12.39 -3.01
CA VAL A 19 29.86 -11.35 -4.02
C VAL A 19 30.90 -10.30 -3.62
N SER A 20 31.90 -10.10 -4.45
CA SER A 20 32.91 -9.06 -4.27
C SER A 20 32.22 -7.71 -4.32
N ASP A 21 31.96 -7.13 -3.15
CA ASP A 21 31.26 -5.87 -2.95
C ASP A 21 32.24 -4.72 -3.20
N SER A 22 32.49 -4.40 -4.48
CA SER A 22 33.30 -3.25 -4.87
C SER A 22 32.48 -1.95 -4.99
N ALA A 23 31.17 -2.01 -4.84
CA ALA A 23 30.30 -0.84 -4.89
C ALA A 23 30.27 -0.11 -3.54
N ASN A 24 30.45 1.21 -3.55
CA ASN A 24 30.23 2.04 -2.38
C ASN A 24 28.74 2.02 -2.01
N THR A 25 28.42 1.40 -0.87
CA THR A 25 27.06 1.38 -0.36
C THR A 25 26.83 2.55 0.61
N LEU A 26 25.91 3.44 0.25
CA LEU A 26 25.51 4.57 1.10
C LEU A 26 24.19 4.26 1.78
N LYS A 27 24.16 4.39 3.10
CA LYS A 27 22.93 4.24 3.90
C LYS A 27 22.12 5.52 3.89
N VAL A 28 20.90 5.45 3.34
CA VAL A 28 19.99 6.59 3.21
C VAL A 28 18.76 6.35 4.09
N LEU A 29 18.49 7.26 5.00
CA LEU A 29 17.34 7.21 5.90
C LEU A 29 16.27 8.21 5.46
N LEU A 30 15.05 7.72 5.17
CA LEU A 30 13.90 8.55 4.81
C LEU A 30 13.11 8.90 6.07
N LEU A 31 13.13 10.19 6.46
CA LEU A 31 12.37 10.70 7.59
C LEU A 31 11.29 11.68 7.12
N GLY A 32 10.19 11.70 7.85
CA GLY A 32 9.09 12.63 7.58
C GLY A 32 7.79 12.15 8.21
N SER A 33 6.79 13.03 8.22
CA SER A 33 5.46 12.70 8.73
C SER A 33 4.81 11.57 7.94
N GLY A 34 3.73 10.99 8.48
CA GLY A 34 2.87 10.11 7.68
C GLY A 34 2.40 10.85 6.42
N GLU A 35 2.35 10.16 5.29
CA GLU A 35 1.86 10.68 4.01
C GLU A 35 2.73 11.77 3.35
N SER A 36 3.98 11.94 3.77
CA SER A 36 4.91 12.90 3.15
C SER A 36 5.55 12.41 1.83
N GLY A 37 5.15 11.24 1.32
CA GLY A 37 5.63 10.72 0.03
C GLY A 37 6.88 9.84 0.10
N LYS A 38 7.43 9.51 1.28
CA LYS A 38 8.66 8.70 1.42
C LYS A 38 8.61 7.38 0.64
N SER A 39 7.62 6.56 0.92
CA SER A 39 7.44 5.26 0.24
C SER A 39 7.16 5.43 -1.26
N THR A 40 6.50 6.51 -1.66
CA THR A 40 6.27 6.84 -3.08
C THR A 40 7.58 7.14 -3.80
N VAL A 41 8.50 7.87 -3.16
CA VAL A 41 9.84 8.13 -3.73
C VAL A 41 10.60 6.82 -3.95
N LEU A 42 10.58 5.89 -2.98
CA LEU A 42 11.21 4.57 -3.15
C LEU A 42 10.59 3.76 -4.28
N GLN A 43 9.27 3.78 -4.43
CA GLN A 43 8.58 3.13 -5.53
C GLN A 43 9.01 3.70 -6.88
N GLN A 44 9.13 5.03 -6.99
CA GLN A 44 9.62 5.71 -8.19
C GLN A 44 11.08 5.33 -8.51
N LEU A 45 11.95 5.33 -7.52
CA LEU A 45 13.35 4.92 -7.69
C LEU A 45 13.47 3.46 -8.14
N LYS A 46 12.65 2.56 -7.59
CA LYS A 46 12.57 1.17 -8.02
C LYS A 46 12.15 1.03 -9.49
N ILE A 47 11.18 1.82 -9.93
CA ILE A 47 10.73 1.83 -11.33
C ILE A 47 11.86 2.30 -12.25
N LEU A 48 12.58 3.35 -11.87
CA LEU A 48 13.62 3.96 -12.69
C LEU A 48 14.91 3.12 -12.79
N HIS A 49 15.28 2.43 -11.70
CA HIS A 49 16.59 1.78 -11.58
C HIS A 49 16.56 0.26 -11.48
N GLN A 50 15.39 -0.36 -11.22
CA GLN A 50 15.26 -1.80 -11.02
C GLN A 50 14.21 -2.47 -11.93
N ASN A 51 13.87 -1.86 -13.04
CA ASN A 51 12.83 -2.36 -13.97
C ASN A 51 11.44 -2.53 -13.34
N GLY A 52 11.13 -1.81 -12.25
CA GLY A 52 9.81 -1.80 -11.61
C GLY A 52 9.58 -2.94 -10.62
N PHE A 53 8.43 -3.58 -10.72
CA PHE A 53 7.94 -4.59 -9.79
C PHE A 53 7.74 -5.94 -10.49
N SER A 54 8.11 -7.04 -9.85
CA SER A 54 7.72 -8.38 -10.28
C SER A 54 6.20 -8.57 -10.12
N LYS A 55 5.67 -9.60 -10.77
CA LYS A 55 4.24 -9.95 -10.61
C LYS A 55 3.88 -10.28 -9.16
N GLU A 56 4.76 -10.96 -8.46
CA GLU A 56 4.61 -11.32 -7.06
C GLU A 56 4.55 -10.08 -6.18
N GLU A 57 5.46 -9.13 -6.39
CA GLU A 57 5.46 -7.86 -5.68
C GLU A 57 4.21 -7.01 -5.97
N LEU A 58 3.74 -7.00 -7.23
CA LEU A 58 2.50 -6.32 -7.58
C LEU A 58 1.31 -6.94 -6.82
N LEU A 59 1.25 -8.28 -6.73
CA LEU A 59 0.18 -8.97 -6.02
C LEU A 59 0.16 -8.68 -4.52
N GLU A 60 1.30 -8.35 -3.90
CA GLU A 60 1.36 -7.90 -2.51
C GLU A 60 0.59 -6.60 -2.25
N TYR A 61 0.43 -5.76 -3.27
CA TYR A 61 -0.35 -4.51 -3.15
C TYR A 61 -1.85 -4.72 -3.27
N ARG A 62 -2.32 -5.83 -3.83
CA ARG A 62 -3.75 -6.09 -4.05
C ARG A 62 -4.62 -5.91 -2.79
N PRO A 63 -4.28 -6.46 -1.61
CA PRO A 63 -5.06 -6.24 -0.39
C PRO A 63 -5.19 -4.75 -0.01
N PHE A 64 -4.10 -3.99 -0.14
CA PHE A 64 -4.09 -2.56 0.18
C PHE A 64 -4.94 -1.75 -0.80
N ILE A 65 -4.96 -2.14 -2.08
CA ILE A 65 -5.82 -1.52 -3.10
C ILE A 65 -7.30 -1.78 -2.76
N PHE A 66 -7.64 -3.02 -2.37
CA PHE A 66 -8.98 -3.34 -1.92
C PHE A 66 -9.39 -2.54 -0.68
N ASP A 67 -8.49 -2.42 0.31
CA ASP A 67 -8.71 -1.56 1.48
C ASP A 67 -8.96 -0.11 1.08
N ASN A 68 -8.14 0.44 0.17
CA ASN A 68 -8.30 1.82 -0.30
C ASN A 68 -9.66 2.05 -0.97
N VAL A 69 -10.09 1.12 -1.81
CA VAL A 69 -11.41 1.18 -2.48
C VAL A 69 -12.55 1.15 -1.47
N ILE A 70 -12.51 0.20 -0.53
CA ILE A 70 -13.56 0.02 0.48
C ILE A 70 -13.61 1.22 1.43
N GLU A 71 -12.47 1.65 1.97
CA GLU A 71 -12.42 2.78 2.90
C GLU A 71 -12.82 4.10 2.22
N THR A 72 -12.47 4.31 0.95
CA THR A 72 -12.96 5.44 0.16
C THR A 72 -14.50 5.45 0.08
N GLY A 73 -15.11 4.30 -0.19
CA GLY A 73 -16.57 4.19 -0.20
C GLY A 73 -17.21 4.48 1.15
N LYS A 74 -16.60 3.99 2.24
CA LYS A 74 -17.03 4.30 3.60
C LYS A 74 -16.91 5.77 3.93
N ASP A 75 -15.79 6.41 3.51
CA ASP A 75 -15.56 7.83 3.78
C ASP A 75 -16.56 8.70 3.01
N LEU A 76 -16.90 8.33 1.76
CA LEU A 76 -17.96 8.99 1.00
C LEU A 76 -19.34 8.79 1.68
N ALA A 77 -19.65 7.58 2.12
CA ALA A 77 -20.88 7.29 2.85
C ALA A 77 -21.02 8.10 4.15
N LYS A 78 -19.91 8.22 4.92
CA LYS A 78 -19.85 9.07 6.12
C LYS A 78 -20.05 10.54 5.77
N ALA A 79 -19.42 11.04 4.71
CA ALA A 79 -19.57 12.41 4.26
C ALA A 79 -21.01 12.72 3.86
N ARG A 80 -21.70 11.83 3.13
CA ARG A 80 -23.12 11.96 2.80
C ARG A 80 -23.98 12.13 4.06
N ARG A 81 -23.75 11.31 5.09
CA ARG A 81 -24.46 11.43 6.37
C ARG A 81 -24.13 12.72 7.11
N MET A 82 -22.87 13.11 7.12
CA MET A 82 -22.42 14.34 7.79
C MET A 82 -23.08 15.58 7.24
N PHE A 83 -23.36 15.61 5.94
CA PHE A 83 -23.97 16.74 5.24
C PHE A 83 -25.46 16.51 4.90
N ASN A 84 -26.08 15.47 5.45
CA ASN A 84 -27.49 15.11 5.21
C ASN A 84 -27.84 15.00 3.71
N VAL A 85 -26.92 14.42 2.91
CA VAL A 85 -27.14 14.17 1.47
C VAL A 85 -27.94 12.88 1.35
N GLU A 86 -29.23 12.99 1.01
CA GLU A 86 -30.16 11.86 0.83
C GLU A 86 -29.83 11.09 -0.45
N LEU A 87 -30.23 9.82 -0.50
CA LEU A 87 -30.21 9.04 -1.73
C LEU A 87 -31.28 9.55 -2.70
N GLU A 88 -30.99 9.49 -3.99
CA GLU A 88 -31.98 9.74 -5.01
C GLU A 88 -33.14 8.75 -4.89
N GLN A 89 -34.36 9.20 -5.19
CA GLN A 89 -35.56 8.39 -5.01
C GLN A 89 -35.56 7.08 -5.82
N ASP A 90 -34.86 7.08 -6.96
CA ASP A 90 -34.67 5.94 -7.87
C ASP A 90 -33.28 5.32 -7.79
N ALA A 91 -32.51 5.63 -6.74
CA ALA A 91 -31.19 5.06 -6.55
C ALA A 91 -31.26 3.53 -6.47
N PRO A 92 -30.38 2.80 -7.19
CA PRO A 92 -30.39 1.33 -7.16
C PRO A 92 -29.74 0.75 -5.88
N ILE A 93 -29.45 1.58 -4.88
CA ILE A 93 -29.01 1.22 -3.53
C ILE A 93 -29.89 1.88 -2.50
N THR A 94 -29.93 1.32 -1.31
CA THR A 94 -30.77 1.76 -0.18
C THR A 94 -29.90 2.24 0.99
N GLU A 95 -30.51 2.94 1.97
CA GLU A 95 -29.82 3.29 3.21
C GLU A 95 -29.31 2.06 3.97
N LYS A 96 -29.99 0.90 3.83
CA LYS A 96 -29.52 -0.35 4.40
C LYS A 96 -28.20 -0.82 3.75
N ASP A 97 -28.02 -0.58 2.45
CA ASP A 97 -26.75 -0.92 1.76
C ASP A 97 -25.63 -0.01 2.24
N ILE A 98 -25.93 1.26 2.50
CA ILE A 98 -25.00 2.21 3.14
C ILE A 98 -24.63 1.75 4.55
N ASP A 99 -25.61 1.31 5.36
CA ASP A 99 -25.36 0.77 6.70
C ASP A 99 -24.47 -0.48 6.66
N ASN A 100 -24.77 -1.39 5.74
CA ASN A 100 -23.98 -2.60 5.52
C ASN A 100 -22.53 -2.25 5.12
N LEU A 101 -22.34 -1.28 4.24
CA LEU A 101 -21.01 -0.80 3.85
C LEU A 101 -20.24 -0.21 5.04
N LEU A 102 -20.89 0.65 5.83
CA LEU A 102 -20.28 1.28 7.00
C LEU A 102 -19.90 0.27 8.08
N GLY A 103 -20.75 -0.75 8.29
CA GLY A 103 -20.52 -1.83 9.24
C GLY A 103 -19.59 -2.94 8.76
N LEU A 104 -19.17 -2.90 7.48
CA LEU A 104 -18.42 -3.98 6.88
C LEU A 104 -17.06 -4.21 7.58
N GLN A 105 -16.85 -5.45 8.05
CA GLN A 105 -15.58 -5.94 8.56
C GLN A 105 -15.08 -7.04 7.61
N ILE A 106 -14.06 -6.74 6.83
CA ILE A 106 -13.54 -7.68 5.83
C ILE A 106 -12.00 -7.74 5.91
N GLN A 107 -11.45 -8.95 5.81
CA GLN A 107 -10.01 -9.17 5.74
C GLN A 107 -9.56 -9.22 4.28
N THR A 108 -9.16 -8.09 3.75
CA THR A 108 -8.76 -7.96 2.34
C THR A 108 -7.56 -8.83 1.96
N THR A 109 -6.70 -9.19 2.94
CA THR A 109 -5.58 -10.12 2.73
C THR A 109 -6.02 -11.52 2.31
N LYS A 110 -7.27 -11.90 2.57
CA LYS A 110 -7.84 -13.20 2.17
C LYS A 110 -8.58 -13.12 0.84
N LEU A 111 -8.75 -11.93 0.28
CA LEU A 111 -9.52 -11.75 -0.94
C LEU A 111 -8.63 -11.96 -2.18
N THR A 112 -9.17 -12.68 -3.16
CA THR A 112 -8.63 -12.77 -4.52
C THR A 112 -9.31 -11.79 -5.48
N SER A 113 -10.54 -11.36 -5.12
CA SER A 113 -11.34 -10.34 -5.82
C SER A 113 -12.28 -9.65 -4.83
N LEU A 114 -12.78 -8.48 -5.20
CA LEU A 114 -13.85 -7.84 -4.43
C LEU A 114 -15.18 -8.60 -4.64
N PRO A 115 -16.00 -8.78 -3.59
CA PRO A 115 -17.34 -9.36 -3.71
C PRO A 115 -18.21 -8.54 -4.68
N ARG A 116 -18.98 -9.21 -5.53
CA ARG A 116 -19.77 -8.54 -6.58
C ARG A 116 -20.76 -7.53 -6.03
N ASP A 117 -21.49 -7.90 -4.99
CA ASP A 117 -22.49 -7.02 -4.36
C ASP A 117 -21.83 -5.79 -3.76
N LEU A 118 -20.70 -5.97 -3.08
CA LEU A 118 -19.91 -4.86 -2.55
C LEU A 118 -19.41 -3.94 -3.69
N THR A 119 -18.90 -4.52 -4.76
CA THR A 119 -18.43 -3.75 -5.92
C THR A 119 -19.58 -2.94 -6.54
N ALA A 120 -20.75 -3.54 -6.70
CA ALA A 120 -21.93 -2.86 -7.21
C ALA A 120 -22.37 -1.69 -6.32
N THR A 121 -22.43 -1.90 -5.00
CA THR A 121 -22.75 -0.85 -4.02
C THR A 121 -21.74 0.30 -4.09
N LEU A 122 -20.44 0.00 -4.07
CA LEU A 122 -19.37 1.00 -4.15
C LEU A 122 -19.44 1.82 -5.44
N LYS A 123 -19.61 1.13 -6.58
CA LYS A 123 -19.71 1.76 -7.91
C LYS A 123 -20.94 2.66 -7.99
N THR A 124 -22.09 2.17 -7.53
CA THR A 124 -23.32 2.95 -7.51
C THR A 124 -23.17 4.18 -6.63
N LEU A 125 -22.76 4.00 -5.38
CA LEU A 125 -22.59 5.10 -4.42
C LEU A 125 -21.67 6.20 -4.97
N TRP A 126 -20.57 5.83 -5.62
CA TRP A 126 -19.64 6.78 -6.24
C TRP A 126 -20.29 7.57 -7.37
N ASN A 127 -21.07 6.91 -8.22
CA ASN A 127 -21.64 7.50 -9.44
C ASN A 127 -23.00 8.20 -9.22
N LEU A 128 -23.56 8.18 -8.01
CA LEU A 128 -24.78 8.94 -7.70
C LEU A 128 -24.54 10.43 -7.99
N PRO A 129 -25.45 11.14 -8.69
CA PRO A 129 -25.34 12.57 -8.93
C PRO A 129 -25.08 13.37 -7.66
N SER A 130 -25.81 13.08 -6.60
CA SER A 130 -25.64 13.72 -5.27
C SER A 130 -24.27 13.44 -4.63
N SER A 131 -23.68 12.27 -4.88
CA SER A 131 -22.30 11.99 -4.45
C SER A 131 -21.27 12.79 -5.24
N GLN A 132 -21.44 12.89 -6.56
CA GLN A 132 -20.55 13.66 -7.43
C GLN A 132 -20.65 15.16 -7.12
N GLU A 133 -21.84 15.67 -6.85
CA GLU A 133 -22.03 17.05 -6.41
C GLU A 133 -21.32 17.32 -5.06
N LEU A 134 -21.42 16.41 -4.08
CA LEU A 134 -20.72 16.51 -2.81
C LEU A 134 -19.20 16.59 -2.98
N LEU A 135 -18.65 15.83 -3.93
CA LEU A 135 -17.20 15.79 -4.22
C LEU A 135 -16.65 17.11 -4.80
N VAL A 136 -17.48 17.95 -5.41
CA VAL A 136 -17.09 19.25 -5.97
C VAL A 136 -17.67 20.43 -5.19
N SER A 137 -18.48 20.19 -4.16
CA SER A 137 -19.09 21.20 -3.34
C SER A 137 -18.09 21.91 -2.43
N GLU A 138 -18.53 23.00 -1.78
CA GLU A 138 -17.77 23.69 -0.73
C GLU A 138 -17.46 22.79 0.47
N HIS A 139 -18.22 21.72 0.68
CA HIS A 139 -18.01 20.74 1.74
C HIS A 139 -16.83 19.82 1.49
N ARG A 140 -16.27 19.76 0.26
CA ARG A 140 -15.17 18.85 -0.09
C ARG A 140 -13.96 18.95 0.84
N SER A 141 -13.65 20.13 1.35
CA SER A 141 -12.54 20.35 2.29
C SER A 141 -12.85 19.92 3.73
N SER A 142 -14.12 19.64 4.04
CA SER A 142 -14.58 19.34 5.41
C SER A 142 -14.57 17.85 5.75
N PHE A 143 -14.27 16.99 4.80
CA PHE A 143 -14.13 15.55 5.02
C PHE A 143 -12.91 14.99 4.30
N TYR A 144 -12.38 13.90 4.87
CA TYR A 144 -11.26 13.21 4.25
C TYR A 144 -11.74 12.32 3.10
N LEU A 145 -11.03 12.38 2.00
CA LEU A 145 -11.09 11.41 0.91
C LEU A 145 -9.69 11.34 0.30
N MET A 146 -9.20 10.13 0.05
CA MET A 146 -7.86 9.96 -0.52
C MET A 146 -7.75 10.60 -1.91
N ASP A 147 -6.60 11.18 -2.24
CA ASP A 147 -6.38 11.89 -3.51
C ASP A 147 -6.56 10.99 -4.74
N SER A 148 -6.23 9.71 -4.59
CA SER A 148 -6.37 8.71 -5.66
C SER A 148 -7.76 8.08 -5.76
N ALA A 149 -8.76 8.55 -5.00
CA ALA A 149 -10.12 7.99 -4.98
C ALA A 149 -10.72 7.88 -6.38
N GLY A 150 -10.72 8.96 -7.15
CA GLY A 150 -11.25 8.99 -8.53
C GLY A 150 -10.62 7.91 -9.41
N TYR A 151 -9.27 7.82 -9.38
CA TYR A 151 -8.56 6.81 -10.15
C TYR A 151 -9.02 5.39 -9.83
N PHE A 152 -9.15 5.02 -8.56
CA PHE A 152 -9.55 3.67 -8.19
C PHE A 152 -10.99 3.37 -8.58
N TYR A 153 -11.89 4.35 -8.47
CA TYR A 153 -13.29 4.17 -8.86
C TYR A 153 -13.50 4.14 -10.38
N GLU A 154 -12.75 4.91 -11.15
CA GLU A 154 -12.70 4.80 -12.62
C GLU A 154 -12.19 3.42 -13.09
N ASN A 155 -11.31 2.79 -12.30
CA ASN A 155 -10.73 1.48 -12.59
C ASN A 155 -11.40 0.33 -11.82
N LEU A 156 -12.53 0.58 -11.12
CA LEU A 156 -13.14 -0.39 -10.21
C LEU A 156 -13.54 -1.69 -10.93
N ASP A 157 -14.02 -1.61 -12.16
CA ASP A 157 -14.39 -2.79 -12.95
C ASP A 157 -13.19 -3.71 -13.20
N ARG A 158 -12.02 -3.15 -13.46
CA ARG A 158 -10.78 -3.92 -13.63
C ARG A 158 -10.27 -4.47 -12.29
N ILE A 159 -10.27 -3.63 -11.26
CA ILE A 159 -9.76 -3.96 -9.91
C ILE A 159 -10.57 -5.08 -9.26
N SER A 160 -11.87 -5.14 -9.51
CA SER A 160 -12.75 -6.13 -8.92
C SER A 160 -12.70 -7.52 -9.57
N GLN A 161 -11.99 -7.69 -10.70
CA GLN A 161 -11.94 -8.97 -11.42
C GLN A 161 -11.24 -10.07 -10.61
N PRO A 162 -11.67 -11.35 -10.76
CA PRO A 162 -11.06 -12.48 -10.05
C PRO A 162 -9.55 -12.65 -10.31
N ASN A 163 -9.09 -12.26 -11.49
CA ASN A 163 -7.70 -12.38 -11.92
C ASN A 163 -6.93 -11.05 -11.84
N TYR A 164 -7.43 -10.10 -11.06
CA TYR A 164 -6.81 -8.79 -10.94
C TYR A 164 -5.36 -8.91 -10.45
N VAL A 165 -4.45 -8.41 -11.24
CA VAL A 165 -3.05 -8.16 -10.90
C VAL A 165 -2.86 -6.65 -10.96
N PRO A 166 -2.39 -6.01 -9.87
CA PRO A 166 -2.10 -4.59 -9.88
C PRO A 166 -1.08 -4.22 -10.97
N ILE A 167 -1.24 -3.04 -11.54
CA ILE A 167 -0.25 -2.44 -12.42
C ILE A 167 0.56 -1.38 -11.65
N ILE A 168 1.66 -0.93 -12.20
CA ILE A 168 2.56 0.06 -11.58
C ILE A 168 1.78 1.30 -11.13
N THR A 169 0.85 1.79 -11.95
CA THR A 169 0.02 2.96 -11.60
C THR A 169 -0.86 2.70 -10.38
N ASP A 170 -1.41 1.49 -10.23
CA ASP A 170 -2.16 1.12 -9.03
C ASP A 170 -1.28 1.19 -7.78
N VAL A 171 -0.05 0.65 -7.88
CA VAL A 171 0.91 0.63 -6.78
C VAL A 171 1.27 2.04 -6.32
N ILE A 172 1.66 2.92 -7.24
CA ILE A 172 2.04 4.30 -6.93
C ILE A 172 0.90 5.08 -6.27
N ARG A 173 -0.35 4.80 -6.66
CA ARG A 173 -1.55 5.46 -6.14
C ARG A 173 -2.09 4.82 -4.87
N THR A 174 -1.56 3.65 -4.48
CA THR A 174 -1.99 2.93 -3.28
C THR A 174 -1.50 3.64 -2.03
N ARG A 175 -2.44 3.94 -1.14
CA ARG A 175 -2.12 4.39 0.21
C ARG A 175 -1.87 3.18 1.11
N LYS A 176 -0.59 2.89 1.35
CA LYS A 176 -0.15 1.85 2.29
C LYS A 176 0.51 2.52 3.49
N LYS A 177 -0.01 2.25 4.69
CA LYS A 177 0.63 2.72 5.92
C LYS A 177 1.92 1.96 6.13
N THR A 178 3.04 2.67 6.23
CA THR A 178 4.33 2.08 6.60
C THR A 178 4.34 1.86 8.11
N SER A 179 4.31 0.60 8.55
CA SER A 179 4.48 0.24 9.95
C SER A 179 5.77 -0.58 10.09
N GLY A 180 6.73 -0.07 10.88
CA GLY A 180 8.04 -0.69 11.03
C GLY A 180 9.14 0.02 10.24
N ILE A 181 10.19 -0.74 9.96
CA ILE A 181 11.36 -0.31 9.20
C ILE A 181 11.43 -1.24 7.99
N PHE A 182 11.46 -0.66 6.81
CA PHE A 182 11.65 -1.38 5.55
C PHE A 182 12.92 -0.89 4.90
N ASP A 183 13.72 -1.82 4.41
CA ASP A 183 14.93 -1.51 3.68
C ASP A 183 14.79 -1.89 2.20
N THR A 184 15.42 -1.11 1.35
CA THR A 184 15.42 -1.31 -0.09
C THR A 184 16.79 -0.92 -0.63
N VAL A 185 17.41 -1.83 -1.35
CA VAL A 185 18.70 -1.57 -2.02
C VAL A 185 18.43 -1.19 -3.46
N ILE A 186 19.03 -0.09 -3.90
CA ILE A 186 18.95 0.41 -5.28
C ILE A 186 20.35 0.60 -5.82
N ASP A 187 20.69 -0.11 -6.89
CA ASP A 187 21.92 0.09 -7.62
C ASP A 187 21.74 1.25 -8.62
N LEU A 188 22.43 2.38 -8.39
CA LEU A 188 22.37 3.53 -9.31
C LEU A 188 23.31 3.31 -10.51
N ASP A 189 24.49 2.75 -10.23
CA ASP A 189 25.47 2.36 -11.24
C ASP A 189 26.35 1.21 -10.72
N LYS A 190 27.39 0.82 -11.49
CA LYS A 190 28.29 -0.29 -11.13
C LYS A 190 29.09 -0.06 -9.84
N ASN A 191 29.24 1.20 -9.41
CA ASN A 191 30.09 1.60 -8.30
C ASN A 191 29.32 2.23 -7.14
N LEU A 192 28.02 2.49 -7.30
CA LEU A 192 27.20 3.20 -6.31
C LEU A 192 25.91 2.46 -6.04
N ARG A 193 25.76 2.04 -4.79
CA ARG A 193 24.56 1.39 -4.25
C ARG A 193 23.97 2.25 -3.13
N LEU A 194 22.68 2.48 -3.18
CA LEU A 194 21.95 3.15 -2.11
C LEU A 194 21.12 2.13 -1.32
N HIS A 195 21.34 2.10 -0.02
CA HIS A 195 20.54 1.29 0.89
C HIS A 195 19.57 2.20 1.64
N PHE A 196 18.34 2.26 1.16
CA PHE A 196 17.28 3.09 1.73
C PHE A 196 16.62 2.38 2.90
N TYR A 197 16.33 3.15 3.93
CA TYR A 197 15.50 2.75 5.06
C TYR A 197 14.25 3.64 5.09
N ASP A 198 13.07 3.06 4.76
CA ASP A 198 11.77 3.71 4.90
C ASP A 198 11.19 3.36 6.27
N VAL A 199 10.97 4.37 7.07
CA VAL A 199 10.45 4.22 8.43
C VAL A 199 9.07 4.84 8.56
N GLY A 200 8.19 4.20 9.33
CA GLY A 200 6.85 4.71 9.59
C GLY A 200 6.89 6.14 10.10
N GLY A 201 6.15 7.04 9.42
CA GLY A 201 6.12 8.47 9.74
C GLY A 201 5.05 8.85 10.77
N GLN A 202 4.15 7.94 11.13
CA GLN A 202 3.12 8.19 12.13
C GLN A 202 3.74 8.37 13.51
N ARG A 203 3.09 9.16 14.39
CA ARG A 203 3.62 9.50 15.71
C ARG A 203 4.00 8.26 16.55
N SER A 204 3.21 7.19 16.46
CA SER A 204 3.46 5.92 17.15
C SER A 204 4.69 5.18 16.63
N GLU A 205 5.09 5.40 15.39
CA GLU A 205 6.23 4.73 14.74
C GLU A 205 7.57 5.47 14.97
N ARG A 206 7.52 6.78 15.25
CA ARG A 206 8.73 7.64 15.33
C ARG A 206 9.76 7.18 16.36
N LYS A 207 9.31 6.54 17.46
CA LYS A 207 10.24 5.97 18.44
C LYS A 207 11.13 4.85 17.89
N LYS A 208 10.75 4.23 16.78
CA LYS A 208 11.55 3.22 16.09
C LYS A 208 12.68 3.82 15.27
N TRP A 209 12.65 5.12 14.99
CA TRP A 209 13.65 5.81 14.20
C TRP A 209 15.05 5.71 14.81
N ILE A 210 15.13 5.71 16.14
CA ILE A 210 16.42 5.63 16.87
C ILE A 210 17.28 4.44 16.43
N HIS A 211 16.63 3.33 16.04
CA HIS A 211 17.34 2.12 15.62
C HIS A 211 17.90 2.19 14.19
N CYS A 212 17.59 3.26 13.45
CA CYS A 212 18.01 3.41 12.05
C CYS A 212 19.18 4.37 11.87
N PHE A 213 19.56 5.13 12.91
CA PHE A 213 20.57 6.19 12.80
C PHE A 213 22.03 5.71 12.73
N ASP A 214 22.30 4.45 13.09
CA ASP A 214 23.67 3.93 13.06
C ASP A 214 24.20 3.88 11.62
N ASN A 215 25.36 4.50 11.41
CA ASN A 215 26.09 4.55 10.12
C ASN A 215 25.27 5.13 8.96
N VAL A 216 24.36 6.06 9.22
CA VAL A 216 23.61 6.76 8.19
C VAL A 216 24.53 7.74 7.46
N THR A 217 24.55 7.64 6.13
CA THR A 217 25.32 8.56 5.26
C THR A 217 24.49 9.79 4.89
N LEU A 218 23.18 9.61 4.66
CA LEU A 218 22.27 10.68 4.23
C LEU A 218 20.90 10.51 4.88
N VAL A 219 20.30 11.63 5.28
CA VAL A 219 18.90 11.72 5.75
C VAL A 219 18.12 12.59 4.78
N ILE A 220 16.94 12.12 4.35
CA ILE A 220 16.03 12.83 3.44
C ILE A 220 14.66 12.98 4.12
#